data_661927669a9f5698b925bf5c59e39c75
#
_entry.id   661927669a9f5698b925bf5c59e39c75
#
_cell.length_a   1.000
_cell.length_b   1.000
_cell.length_c   1.000
_cell.angle_alpha   90.00
_cell.angle_beta   90.00
_cell.angle_gamma   90.00
#
_symmetry.space_group_name_H-M   'P 1'
#
loop_
_entity.id
_entity.type
_entity.pdbx_description
1 polymer ?
#
loop_
_entity_poly.entity_id
_entity_poly.type
_entity_poly.pdbx_seq_one_letter_code
_entity_poly.pdbx_strand_id
1 'polypeptide(L)' 'MTPLTPPDRHELIELANTRMPYGKYQGRLLIELPEPYLAWYAQKGFPAGKIGNQLRLMYEIKANGLEKLIWPLVTK' A
#
# COMPACT_ATOMS: atom_id res chain seq x y z
N MET A 1 8.59 -20.93 -7.53
CA MET A 1 8.51 -19.88 -6.51
C MET A 1 9.03 -18.57 -7.06
N THR A 2 8.26 -17.53 -6.95
CA THR A 2 8.68 -16.23 -7.45
C THR A 2 9.71 -15.63 -6.51
N PRO A 3 10.89 -15.22 -7.01
CA PRO A 3 11.85 -14.57 -6.15
C PRO A 3 11.30 -13.23 -5.64
N LEU A 4 11.58 -12.97 -4.37
CA LEU A 4 11.19 -11.69 -3.78
C LEU A 4 12.16 -10.64 -4.27
N THR A 5 11.68 -9.81 -5.17
CA THR A 5 12.43 -8.63 -5.60
C THR A 5 11.89 -7.44 -4.83
N PRO A 6 12.77 -6.63 -4.25
CA PRO A 6 12.30 -5.40 -3.61
C PRO A 6 11.69 -4.49 -4.67
N PRO A 7 10.65 -3.72 -4.32
CA PRO A 7 10.09 -2.76 -5.26
C PRO A 7 11.16 -1.73 -5.65
N ASP A 8 11.17 -1.33 -6.91
CA ASP A 8 12.09 -0.30 -7.35
C ASP A 8 11.53 1.08 -6.98
N ARG A 9 12.34 2.10 -7.25
CA ARG A 9 11.95 3.47 -6.90
C ARG A 9 10.66 3.89 -7.61
N HIS A 10 10.51 3.49 -8.87
CA HIS A 10 9.33 3.82 -9.65
C HIS A 10 8.07 3.22 -9.03
N GLU A 11 8.14 1.96 -8.62
CA GLU A 11 7.02 1.29 -7.96
C GLU A 11 6.68 1.96 -6.64
N LEU A 12 7.68 2.40 -5.88
CA LEU A 12 7.44 3.08 -4.61
C LEU A 12 6.80 4.45 -4.81
N ILE A 13 7.22 5.18 -5.85
CA ILE A 13 6.62 6.46 -6.17
C ILE A 13 5.16 6.27 -6.57
N GLU A 14 4.89 5.27 -7.40
CA GLU A 14 3.52 4.96 -7.79
C GLU A 14 2.68 4.58 -6.58
N LEU A 15 3.21 3.71 -5.72
CA LEU A 15 2.53 3.29 -4.50
C LEU A 15 2.18 4.49 -3.62
N ALA A 16 3.13 5.41 -3.46
CA ALA A 16 2.95 6.59 -2.62
C ALA A 16 1.83 7.49 -3.12
N ASN A 17 1.54 7.46 -4.42
CA ASN A 17 0.57 8.35 -5.03
C ASN A 17 -0.72 7.65 -5.46
N THR A 18 -0.86 6.36 -5.13
CA THR A 18 -2.08 5.61 -5.43
C THR A 18 -3.15 5.91 -4.39
N ARG A 19 -4.36 6.13 -4.87
CA ARG A 19 -5.52 6.37 -4.00
C ARG A 19 -6.40 5.13 -3.96
N MET A 20 -7.08 4.94 -2.83
CA MET A 20 -8.01 3.83 -2.69
C MET A 20 -9.16 4.00 -3.67
N PRO A 21 -9.40 2.99 -4.54
CA PRO A 21 -10.38 3.16 -5.61
C PRO A 21 -11.83 2.92 -5.19
N TYR A 22 -12.07 2.36 -4.01
CA TYR A 22 -13.42 2.03 -3.57
C TYR A 22 -13.46 1.88 -2.05
N GLY A 23 -14.64 1.68 -1.53
CA GLY A 23 -14.86 1.37 -0.12
C GLY A 23 -14.87 2.59 0.78
N LYS A 24 -14.73 2.32 2.06
CA LYS A 24 -14.84 3.32 3.11
C LYS A 24 -13.85 4.47 2.95
N TYR A 25 -12.67 4.17 2.44
CA TYR A 25 -11.59 5.15 2.32
C TYR A 25 -11.32 5.55 0.87
N GLN A 26 -12.32 5.43 0.01
CA GLN A 26 -12.17 5.81 -1.39
C GLN A 26 -11.63 7.23 -1.51
N GLY A 27 -10.63 7.42 -2.38
CA GLY A 27 -10.01 8.71 -2.63
C GLY A 27 -8.85 9.04 -1.71
N ARG A 28 -8.66 8.29 -0.63
CA ARG A 28 -7.52 8.50 0.25
C ARG A 28 -6.28 7.83 -0.30
N LEU A 29 -5.12 8.44 -0.05
CA LEU A 29 -3.85 7.79 -0.38
C LEU A 29 -3.72 6.51 0.43
N LEU A 30 -3.09 5.48 -0.15
CA LEU A 30 -2.94 4.22 0.54
C LEU A 30 -2.16 4.36 1.85
N ILE A 31 -1.19 5.28 1.89
CA ILE A 31 -0.42 5.50 3.10
C ILE A 31 -1.27 6.12 4.22
N GLU A 32 -2.38 6.76 3.86
CA GLU A 32 -3.29 7.35 4.85
C GLU A 32 -4.25 6.34 5.45
N LEU A 33 -4.32 5.12 4.91
CA LEU A 33 -5.23 4.11 5.42
C LEU A 33 -4.79 3.63 6.79
N PRO A 34 -5.73 3.47 7.74
CA PRO A 34 -5.36 2.95 9.07
C PRO A 34 -4.80 1.54 8.96
N GLU A 35 -3.81 1.23 9.79
CA GLU A 35 -3.23 -0.12 9.78
C GLU A 35 -4.28 -1.20 10.06
N PRO A 36 -5.22 -1.03 11.01
CA PRO A 36 -6.26 -2.05 11.22
C PRO A 36 -7.09 -2.36 9.98
N TYR A 37 -7.34 -1.36 9.14
CA TYR A 37 -8.07 -1.56 7.90
C TYR A 37 -7.27 -2.47 6.95
N LEU A 38 -5.98 -2.21 6.83
CA LEU A 38 -5.11 -3.04 6.00
C LEU A 38 -4.95 -4.45 6.61
N ALA A 39 -4.88 -4.54 7.92
CA ALA A 39 -4.79 -5.83 8.60
C ALA A 39 -6.03 -6.68 8.35
N TRP A 40 -7.20 -6.03 8.23
CA TRP A 40 -8.43 -6.74 7.89
C TRP A 40 -8.30 -7.44 6.54
N TYR A 41 -7.76 -6.73 5.54
CA TYR A 41 -7.52 -7.34 4.24
C TYR A 41 -6.50 -8.49 4.34
N ALA A 42 -5.50 -8.35 5.20
CA ALA A 42 -4.51 -9.40 5.37
C ALA A 42 -5.16 -10.70 5.89
N GLN A 43 -6.21 -10.57 6.71
CA GLN A 43 -6.94 -11.72 7.21
C GLN A 43 -7.94 -12.28 6.21
N LYS A 44 -8.64 -11.40 5.49
CA LYS A 44 -9.71 -11.81 4.59
C LYS A 44 -9.22 -12.11 3.18
N GLY A 45 -8.04 -11.63 2.83
CA GLY A 45 -7.50 -11.75 1.49
C GLY A 45 -7.52 -10.41 0.78
N PHE A 46 -6.38 -10.04 0.21
CA PHE A 46 -6.31 -8.80 -0.56
C PHE A 46 -7.03 -8.97 -1.89
N PRO A 47 -7.60 -7.89 -2.44
CA PRO A 47 -8.22 -7.95 -3.77
C PRO A 47 -7.24 -8.44 -4.82
N ALA A 48 -7.77 -9.01 -5.90
CA ALA A 48 -6.94 -9.43 -7.02
C ALA A 48 -6.42 -8.20 -7.76
N GLY A 49 -5.31 -8.39 -8.47
CA GLY A 49 -4.76 -7.37 -9.34
C GLY A 49 -3.81 -6.41 -8.65
N LYS A 50 -3.54 -5.31 -9.36
CA LYS A 50 -2.52 -4.35 -8.95
C LYS A 50 -2.85 -3.70 -7.60
N ILE A 51 -4.12 -3.34 -7.40
CA ILE A 51 -4.50 -2.67 -6.15
C ILE A 51 -4.29 -3.60 -4.94
N GLY A 52 -4.56 -4.89 -5.10
CA GLY A 52 -4.32 -5.84 -4.01
C GLY A 52 -2.85 -5.95 -3.67
N ASN A 53 -1.99 -5.98 -4.69
CA ASN A 53 -0.55 -6.02 -4.46
C ASN A 53 -0.06 -4.75 -3.78
N GLN A 54 -0.61 -3.60 -4.18
CA GLN A 54 -0.26 -2.32 -3.57
C GLN A 54 -0.73 -2.24 -2.12
N LEU A 55 -1.92 -2.73 -1.83
CA LEU A 55 -2.42 -2.76 -0.45
C LEU A 55 -1.57 -3.66 0.44
N ARG A 56 -1.17 -4.82 -0.08
CA ARG A 56 -0.29 -5.73 0.65
C ARG A 56 1.04 -5.08 0.96
N LEU A 57 1.63 -4.43 -0.04
CA LEU A 57 2.93 -3.78 0.15
C LEU A 57 2.81 -2.64 1.16
N MET A 58 1.76 -1.85 1.07
CA MET A 58 1.55 -0.76 2.03
C MET A 58 1.33 -1.30 3.44
N TYR A 59 0.63 -2.42 3.57
CA TYR A 59 0.46 -3.06 4.87
C TYR A 59 1.81 -3.45 5.46
N GLU A 60 2.67 -4.06 4.66
CA GLU A 60 4.00 -4.45 5.12
C GLU A 60 4.83 -3.24 5.54
N ILE A 61 4.75 -2.16 4.77
CA ILE A 61 5.47 -0.92 5.09
C ILE A 61 5.00 -0.38 6.44
N LYS A 62 3.70 -0.32 6.65
CA LYS A 62 3.16 0.20 7.92
C LYS A 62 3.46 -0.72 9.08
N ALA A 63 3.35 -2.03 8.88
CA ALA A 63 3.61 -3.00 9.93
C ALA A 63 5.06 -2.96 10.41
N ASN A 64 5.97 -2.54 9.53
CA ASN A 64 7.38 -2.41 9.86
C ASN A 64 7.79 -0.99 10.24
N GLY A 65 6.82 -0.08 10.35
CA GLY A 65 7.10 1.30 10.75
C GLY A 65 7.90 2.10 9.73
N LEU A 66 7.75 1.78 8.45
CA LEU A 66 8.55 2.39 7.39
C LEU A 66 7.81 3.46 6.61
N GLU A 67 6.66 3.93 7.10
CA GLU A 67 5.85 4.93 6.38
C GLU A 67 6.63 6.20 6.05
N LYS A 68 7.56 6.57 6.92
CA LYS A 68 8.37 7.78 6.69
C LYS A 68 9.23 7.70 5.45
N LEU A 69 9.46 6.50 4.91
CA LEU A 69 10.18 6.33 3.66
C LEU A 69 9.27 6.62 2.47
N ILE A 70 7.96 6.55 2.66
CA ILE A 70 6.98 6.73 1.61
C ILE A 70 6.50 8.19 1.52
N TRP A 71 6.31 8.85 2.68
CA TRP A 71 5.78 10.21 2.69
C TRP A 71 6.54 11.18 1.78
N PRO A 72 7.89 11.15 1.72
CA PRO A 72 8.60 12.07 0.82
C PRO A 72 8.33 11.83 -0.66
N LEU A 73 7.78 10.66 -1.01
CA LEU A 73 7.49 10.32 -2.40
C LEU A 73 6.08 10.76 -2.82
N VAL A 74 5.26 11.19 -1.87
CA VAL A 74 3.91 11.67 -2.19
C VAL A 74 4.01 13.00 -2.91
N THR A 75 3.37 13.08 -4.07
CA THR A 75 3.32 14.29 -4.89
C THR A 75 2.02 15.04 -4.59
N LYS A 76 2.12 16.32 -4.33
CA LYS A 76 0.94 17.16 -4.10
C LYS A 76 0.56 17.92 -5.35
#